data_dcb6c54c94b8504bc2f7dabe57651d12
#
_entry.id   dcb6c54c94b8504bc2f7dabe57651d12
#
_cell.length_a   1.000
_cell.length_b   1.000
_cell.length_c   1.000
_cell.angle_alpha   90.00
_cell.angle_beta   90.00
_cell.angle_gamma   90.00
#
_symmetry.space_group_name_H-M   'P 1'
#
loop_
_entity.id
_entity.type
_entity.pdbx_description
1 polymer ?
#
loop_
_entity_poly.entity_id
_entity_poly.type
_entity_poly.pdbx_seq_one_letter_code
_entity_poly.pdbx_strand_id
1 'polypeptide(L)'
;MATRATIRFATREEGVPFNKHPQQWYAQFYNHYDGYPEGLGVEIAESFTKYRKIEGWEVEALDIVHGDIEYLYYIWQCHGKSEPWISIFETNQWFREPSNESDKCIFVGTPDMLLKKYAPEQIESCDDFCNTHGCTNDANFKPLPGECCKNTN
;
A
#
# COMPACT_ATOMS: atom_id res chain seq x y z
N MET A 1 18.76 -10.99 2.91
CA MET A 1 18.00 -11.80 1.94
C MET A 1 16.90 -10.93 1.36
N ALA A 2 16.72 -10.95 0.07
CA ALA A 2 15.72 -10.11 -0.57
C ALA A 2 14.32 -10.68 -0.36
N THR A 3 13.40 -9.84 0.10
CA THR A 3 11.99 -10.20 0.22
C THR A 3 11.28 -9.84 -1.09
N ARG A 4 10.72 -10.83 -1.74
CA ARG A 4 10.12 -10.68 -3.06
C ARG A 4 8.60 -10.65 -2.96
N ALA A 5 7.99 -9.93 -3.88
CA ALA A 5 6.54 -9.78 -3.90
C ALA A 5 6.01 -9.68 -5.33
N THR A 6 4.77 -10.07 -5.51
CA THR A 6 4.01 -9.81 -6.71
C THR A 6 2.94 -8.78 -6.39
N ILE A 7 2.73 -7.83 -7.30
CA ILE A 7 1.71 -6.79 -7.17
C ILE A 7 0.73 -6.95 -8.32
N ARG A 8 -0.55 -7.03 -7.99
CA ARG A 8 -1.61 -7.19 -8.99
C ARG A 8 -2.64 -6.08 -8.86
N PHE A 9 -3.03 -5.54 -9.99
CA PHE A 9 -4.08 -4.54 -10.06
C PHE A 9 -5.37 -5.23 -10.48
N ALA A 10 -6.38 -5.16 -9.65
CA ALA A 10 -7.66 -5.82 -9.88
C ALA A 10 -8.80 -4.83 -9.74
N THR A 11 -9.91 -5.10 -10.43
CA THR A 11 -11.13 -4.36 -10.26
C THR A 11 -11.99 -5.11 -9.24
N ARG A 12 -12.55 -4.37 -8.30
CA ARG A 12 -13.45 -4.98 -7.33
C ARG A 12 -14.69 -5.52 -8.04
N GLU A 13 -15.00 -6.77 -7.77
CA GLU A 13 -16.22 -7.42 -8.25
C GLU A 13 -17.22 -7.55 -7.11
N GLU A 14 -18.48 -7.37 -7.42
CA GLU A 14 -19.55 -7.54 -6.45
C GLU A 14 -19.55 -8.97 -5.92
N GLY A 15 -19.64 -9.11 -4.60
CA GLY A 15 -19.66 -10.41 -3.95
C GLY A 15 -18.29 -10.99 -3.65
N VAL A 16 -17.20 -10.35 -4.10
CA VAL A 16 -15.85 -10.79 -3.78
C VAL A 16 -15.28 -9.89 -2.67
N PRO A 17 -15.02 -10.43 -1.48
CA PRO A 17 -14.44 -9.64 -0.41
C PRO A 17 -12.96 -9.35 -0.66
N PHE A 18 -12.47 -8.25 -0.11
CA PHE A 18 -11.07 -7.84 -0.29
C PHE A 18 -10.05 -8.79 0.37
N ASN A 19 -10.49 -9.63 1.30
CA ASN A 19 -9.62 -10.58 1.97
C ASN A 19 -9.52 -11.93 1.24
N LYS A 20 -10.01 -11.98 0.00
CA LYS A 20 -9.91 -13.15 -0.86
C LYS A 20 -9.21 -12.77 -2.15
N HIS A 21 -8.61 -13.75 -2.80
CA HIS A 21 -8.02 -13.53 -4.11
C HIS A 21 -9.11 -13.25 -5.15
N PRO A 22 -8.91 -12.24 -6.02
CA PRO A 22 -9.81 -12.05 -7.14
C PRO A 22 -9.63 -13.17 -8.16
N GLN A 23 -10.63 -13.37 -8.99
CA GLN A 23 -10.52 -14.31 -10.09
C GLN A 23 -9.72 -13.74 -11.25
N GLN A 24 -9.70 -12.42 -11.37
CA GLN A 24 -9.04 -11.74 -12.48
C GLN A 24 -8.31 -10.49 -11.98
N TRP A 25 -7.22 -10.17 -12.64
CA TRP A 25 -6.49 -8.93 -12.47
C TRP A 25 -6.03 -8.47 -13.84
N TYR A 26 -5.81 -7.16 -13.99
CA TYR A 26 -5.52 -6.58 -15.31
C TYR A 26 -4.09 -6.11 -15.48
N ALA A 27 -3.29 -6.12 -14.43
CA ALA A 27 -1.87 -5.79 -14.51
C ALA A 27 -1.14 -6.52 -13.39
N GLN A 28 0.10 -6.92 -13.68
CA GLN A 28 0.92 -7.63 -12.73
C GLN A 28 2.36 -7.15 -12.80
N PHE A 29 2.97 -7.02 -11.62
CA PHE A 29 4.35 -6.56 -11.47
C PHE A 29 5.07 -7.45 -10.48
N TYR A 30 6.38 -7.55 -10.65
CA TYR A 30 7.25 -8.28 -9.76
C TYR A 30 8.23 -7.31 -9.10
N ASN A 31 8.42 -7.47 -7.79
CA ASN A 31 9.34 -6.66 -7.02
C ASN A 31 10.36 -7.57 -6.34
N HIS A 32 11.65 -7.33 -6.61
CA HIS A 32 12.75 -8.17 -6.13
C HIS A 32 13.17 -7.87 -4.70
N TYR A 33 12.92 -6.65 -4.21
CA TYR A 33 13.51 -6.19 -2.95
C TYR A 33 12.46 -5.51 -2.07
N ASP A 34 12.63 -5.69 -0.77
CA ASP A 34 11.83 -5.01 0.25
C ASP A 34 10.32 -5.17 0.05
N GLY A 35 9.91 -6.39 -0.33
CA GLY A 35 8.50 -6.70 -0.61
C GLY A 35 7.61 -6.79 0.63
N TYR A 36 8.17 -6.66 1.83
CA TYR A 36 7.40 -6.71 3.08
C TYR A 36 6.54 -5.46 3.25
N PRO A 37 5.49 -5.52 4.08
CA PRO A 37 4.54 -4.40 4.19
C PRO A 37 5.15 -3.06 4.61
N GLU A 38 6.14 -3.06 5.49
CA GLU A 38 6.83 -1.87 5.95
C GLU A 38 7.70 -1.22 4.87
N GLY A 39 8.03 -1.98 3.83
CA GLY A 39 8.75 -1.48 2.66
C GLY A 39 7.83 -1.21 1.51
N LEU A 40 7.54 -2.26 0.72
CA LEU A 40 6.72 -2.14 -0.49
C LEU A 40 5.30 -1.65 -0.18
N GLY A 41 4.68 -2.14 0.89
CA GLY A 41 3.33 -1.71 1.25
C GLY A 41 3.26 -0.21 1.48
N VAL A 42 4.21 0.33 2.24
CA VAL A 42 4.30 1.77 2.50
C VAL A 42 4.56 2.53 1.19
N GLU A 43 5.43 2.02 0.34
CA GLU A 43 5.73 2.64 -0.95
C GLU A 43 4.47 2.71 -1.83
N ILE A 44 3.68 1.64 -1.88
CA ILE A 44 2.41 1.63 -2.60
C ILE A 44 1.47 2.70 -2.03
N ALA A 45 1.31 2.71 -0.72
CA ALA A 45 0.41 3.66 -0.07
C ALA A 45 0.84 5.12 -0.32
N GLU A 46 2.14 5.39 -0.24
CA GLU A 46 2.66 6.73 -0.48
C GLU A 46 2.49 7.17 -1.94
N SER A 47 2.49 6.24 -2.88
CA SER A 47 2.25 6.60 -4.28
C SER A 47 0.85 7.17 -4.49
N PHE A 48 -0.11 6.74 -3.69
CA PHE A 48 -1.48 7.24 -3.77
C PHE A 48 -1.76 8.45 -2.87
N THR A 49 -1.04 8.58 -1.77
CA THR A 49 -1.29 9.66 -0.80
C THR A 49 -0.34 10.84 -0.95
N LYS A 50 0.90 10.58 -1.36
CA LYS A 50 1.94 11.59 -1.50
C LYS A 50 2.44 11.72 -2.95
N TYR A 51 1.81 11.02 -3.87
CA TYR A 51 2.14 11.02 -5.29
C TYR A 51 3.60 10.66 -5.56
N ARG A 52 4.16 9.78 -4.74
CA ARG A 52 5.52 9.31 -4.92
C ARG A 52 5.61 8.37 -6.11
N LYS A 53 6.67 8.52 -6.88
CA LYS A 53 6.96 7.63 -7.99
C LYS A 53 7.43 6.28 -7.47
N ILE A 54 6.88 5.20 -8.02
CA ILE A 54 7.32 3.85 -7.73
C ILE A 54 8.43 3.47 -8.70
N GLU A 55 9.48 2.88 -8.18
CA GLU A 55 10.62 2.44 -8.98
C GLU A 55 10.93 0.98 -8.65
N GLY A 56 11.53 0.29 -9.61
CA GLY A 56 12.04 -1.06 -9.41
C GLY A 56 11.02 -2.17 -9.60
N TRP A 57 9.82 -1.85 -10.05
CA TRP A 57 8.83 -2.88 -10.38
C TRP A 57 9.02 -3.32 -11.82
N GLU A 58 8.95 -4.63 -12.03
CA GLU A 58 9.01 -5.21 -13.37
C GLU A 58 7.61 -5.63 -13.80
N VAL A 59 7.16 -5.11 -14.93
CA VAL A 59 5.87 -5.52 -15.51
C VAL A 59 6.02 -6.91 -16.09
N GLU A 60 4.99 -7.74 -15.88
CA GLU A 60 5.02 -9.10 -16.40
C GLU A 60 3.63 -9.55 -16.86
N ALA A 61 3.58 -10.66 -17.57
CA ALA A 61 2.34 -11.24 -18.04
C ALA A 61 1.50 -11.72 -16.85
N LEU A 62 0.17 -11.72 -17.02
CA LEU A 62 -0.77 -12.01 -15.93
C LEU A 62 -0.70 -13.46 -15.43
N ASP A 63 -0.18 -14.37 -16.24
CA ASP A 63 -0.08 -15.79 -15.92
C ASP A 63 1.24 -16.19 -15.26
N ILE A 64 2.14 -15.24 -15.06
CA ILE A 64 3.43 -15.54 -14.44
C ILE A 64 3.21 -15.78 -12.94
N VAL A 65 3.74 -16.89 -12.45
CA VAL A 65 3.69 -17.27 -11.05
C VAL A 65 5.11 -17.48 -10.54
N HIS A 66 5.46 -16.73 -9.51
CA HIS A 66 6.76 -16.86 -8.85
C HIS A 66 6.63 -17.71 -7.60
N GLY A 67 7.44 -18.76 -7.50
CA GLY A 67 7.48 -19.62 -6.33
C GLY A 67 8.24 -19.04 -5.14
N ASP A 68 8.94 -17.94 -5.36
CA ASP A 68 9.86 -17.35 -4.38
C ASP A 68 9.33 -16.06 -3.74
N ILE A 69 8.07 -15.71 -3.96
CA ILE A 69 7.50 -14.52 -3.33
C ILE A 69 7.08 -14.83 -1.90
N GLU A 70 7.24 -13.84 -1.04
CA GLU A 70 6.80 -13.90 0.35
C GLU A 70 5.49 -13.14 0.57
N TYR A 71 5.19 -12.18 -0.29
CA TYR A 71 3.99 -11.37 -0.21
C TYR A 71 3.36 -11.20 -1.56
N LEU A 72 2.02 -11.07 -1.54
CA LEU A 72 1.22 -10.80 -2.72
C LEU A 72 0.31 -9.63 -2.40
N TYR A 73 0.39 -8.59 -3.22
CA TYR A 73 -0.39 -7.37 -3.06
C TYR A 73 -1.45 -7.30 -4.13
N TYR A 74 -2.66 -6.91 -3.73
CA TYR A 74 -3.71 -6.53 -4.66
C TYR A 74 -4.05 -5.07 -4.44
N ILE A 75 -4.05 -4.31 -5.53
CA ILE A 75 -4.50 -2.93 -5.54
C ILE A 75 -5.83 -2.94 -6.27
N TRP A 76 -6.90 -2.71 -5.52
CA TRP A 76 -8.26 -2.87 -6.00
C TRP A 76 -8.80 -1.53 -6.47
N GLN A 77 -9.14 -1.45 -7.76
CA GLN A 77 -9.88 -0.32 -8.29
C GLN A 77 -11.35 -0.48 -7.88
N CYS A 78 -11.85 0.49 -7.15
CA CYS A 78 -13.25 0.51 -6.73
C CYS A 78 -14.01 1.46 -7.65
N HIS A 79 -15.07 0.96 -8.28
CA HIS A 79 -15.85 1.73 -9.22
C HIS A 79 -16.41 3.00 -8.57
N GLY A 80 -16.22 4.14 -9.22
CA GLY A 80 -16.69 5.41 -8.71
C GLY A 80 -15.85 6.00 -7.57
N LYS A 81 -14.71 5.39 -7.24
CA LYS A 81 -13.81 5.88 -6.21
C LYS A 81 -12.45 6.21 -6.81
N SER A 82 -11.86 7.30 -6.35
CA SER A 82 -10.51 7.67 -6.75
C SER A 82 -9.44 6.96 -5.94
N GLU A 83 -9.79 6.51 -4.74
CA GLU A 83 -8.87 5.85 -3.84
C GLU A 83 -9.02 4.34 -3.94
N PRO A 84 -7.91 3.60 -4.14
CA PRO A 84 -7.97 2.15 -4.19
C PRO A 84 -8.05 1.55 -2.80
N TRP A 85 -8.42 0.27 -2.74
CA TRP A 85 -8.23 -0.56 -1.57
C TRP A 85 -7.02 -1.45 -1.81
N ILE A 86 -6.33 -1.81 -0.75
CA ILE A 86 -5.12 -2.62 -0.82
C ILE A 86 -5.31 -3.85 0.06
N SER A 87 -5.03 -5.01 -0.49
CA SER A 87 -4.96 -6.26 0.27
C SER A 87 -3.53 -6.77 0.23
N ILE A 88 -3.05 -7.29 1.35
CA ILE A 88 -1.73 -7.89 1.45
C ILE A 88 -1.89 -9.30 1.94
N PHE A 89 -1.32 -10.25 1.20
CA PHE A 89 -1.29 -11.65 1.58
C PHE A 89 0.14 -12.08 1.88
N GLU A 90 0.29 -12.79 2.98
CA GLU A 90 1.52 -13.52 3.29
C GLU A 90 1.40 -14.87 2.60
N THR A 91 2.36 -15.21 1.75
CA THR A 91 2.25 -16.36 0.88
C THR A 91 2.95 -17.59 1.46
N ASN A 92 2.47 -18.75 1.06
CA ASN A 92 3.23 -19.97 1.21
C ASN A 92 4.17 -20.08 0.00
N GLN A 93 5.44 -20.02 0.26
CA GLN A 93 6.48 -19.91 -0.76
C GLN A 93 6.63 -21.11 -1.69
N TRP A 94 6.09 -22.26 -1.30
CA TRP A 94 6.34 -23.49 -2.05
C TRP A 94 5.14 -23.84 -2.93
N PHE A 95 5.41 -24.10 -4.22
CA PHE A 95 4.42 -24.56 -5.18
C PHE A 95 3.19 -23.66 -5.30
N ARG A 96 3.49 -22.38 -5.49
CA ARG A 96 2.48 -21.36 -5.51
C ARG A 96 1.63 -21.40 -6.78
N GLU A 97 0.34 -21.32 -6.61
CA GLU A 97 -0.64 -21.12 -7.67
C GLU A 97 -1.17 -19.68 -7.64
N PRO A 98 -1.72 -19.17 -8.76
CA PRO A 98 -2.21 -17.79 -8.80
C PRO A 98 -3.25 -17.44 -7.74
N SER A 99 -4.02 -18.41 -7.27
CA SER A 99 -5.09 -18.23 -6.29
C SER A 99 -4.91 -19.20 -5.14
N ASN A 100 -3.76 -19.19 -4.52
CA ASN A 100 -3.45 -20.14 -3.46
C ASN A 100 -4.26 -19.83 -2.19
N GLU A 101 -5.19 -20.72 -1.84
CA GLU A 101 -6.04 -20.54 -0.66
C GLU A 101 -5.27 -20.63 0.66
N SER A 102 -4.05 -21.16 0.65
CA SER A 102 -3.21 -21.20 1.83
C SER A 102 -2.59 -19.87 2.16
N ASP A 103 -2.67 -18.88 1.27
CA ASP A 103 -2.17 -17.54 1.54
C ASP A 103 -3.00 -16.89 2.65
N LYS A 104 -2.32 -16.20 3.54
CA LYS A 104 -2.95 -15.53 4.66
C LYS A 104 -3.09 -14.04 4.37
N CYS A 105 -4.32 -13.54 4.40
CA CYS A 105 -4.55 -12.11 4.29
C CYS A 105 -4.18 -11.42 5.61
N ILE A 106 -3.19 -10.54 5.56
CA ILE A 106 -2.69 -9.85 6.75
C ILE A 106 -3.10 -8.39 6.81
N PHE A 107 -3.63 -7.85 5.71
CA PHE A 107 -4.10 -6.48 5.68
C PHE A 107 -5.15 -6.28 4.59
N VAL A 108 -6.18 -5.50 4.93
CA VAL A 108 -7.16 -4.97 3.98
C VAL A 108 -7.47 -3.54 4.41
N GLY A 109 -7.33 -2.59 3.50
CA GLY A 109 -7.66 -1.21 3.83
C GLY A 109 -7.27 -0.24 2.72
N THR A 110 -7.47 1.03 3.02
CA THR A 110 -7.07 2.13 2.14
C THR A 110 -5.57 2.43 2.30
N PRO A 111 -4.98 3.22 1.40
CA PRO A 111 -3.58 3.65 1.57
C PRO A 111 -3.32 4.33 2.92
N ASP A 112 -4.23 5.18 3.39
CA ASP A 112 -4.07 5.83 4.70
C ASP A 112 -4.07 4.83 5.84
N MET A 113 -4.95 3.84 5.79
CA MET A 113 -5.01 2.78 6.80
C MET A 113 -3.73 1.96 6.81
N LEU A 114 -3.15 1.72 5.64
CA LEU A 114 -1.91 0.98 5.52
C LEU A 114 -0.75 1.75 6.16
N LEU A 115 -0.66 3.04 5.90
CA LEU A 115 0.37 3.89 6.51
C LEU A 115 0.23 3.92 8.03
N LYS A 116 -0.99 4.00 8.55
CA LYS A 116 -1.21 3.99 9.99
C LYS A 116 -0.75 2.70 10.64
N LYS A 117 -0.88 1.58 9.94
CA LYS A 117 -0.48 0.28 10.47
C LYS A 117 1.02 0.02 10.36
N TYR A 118 1.64 0.35 9.21
CA TYR A 118 3.00 -0.07 8.91
C TYR A 118 4.02 1.05 8.96
N ALA A 119 3.60 2.29 9.01
CA ALA A 119 4.50 3.44 9.08
C ALA A 119 3.93 4.54 9.98
N PRO A 120 3.56 4.22 11.23
CA PRO A 120 2.95 5.22 12.11
C PRO A 120 3.85 6.41 12.40
N GLU A 121 5.16 6.20 12.42
CA GLU A 121 6.14 7.28 12.66
C GLU A 121 6.28 8.21 11.47
N GLN A 122 5.78 7.83 10.29
CA GLN A 122 5.79 8.69 9.11
C GLN A 122 4.54 9.53 8.99
N ILE A 123 3.54 9.26 9.83
CA ILE A 123 2.34 10.08 9.93
C ILE A 123 2.64 11.12 10.99
N GLU A 124 3.12 12.28 10.55
CA GLU A 124 3.43 13.36 11.48
C GLU A 124 2.16 13.85 12.14
N SER A 125 2.12 13.74 13.47
CA SER A 125 1.09 14.42 14.24
C SER A 125 1.31 15.92 14.16
N CYS A 126 0.29 16.69 14.46
CA CYS A 126 0.45 18.14 14.48
C CYS A 126 1.55 18.57 15.47
N ASP A 127 1.65 17.88 16.58
CA ASP A 127 2.68 18.16 17.59
C ASP A 127 4.08 17.91 17.04
N ASP A 128 4.29 16.78 16.40
CA ASP A 128 5.59 16.45 15.82
C ASP A 128 5.93 17.41 14.70
N PHE A 129 4.96 17.76 13.87
CA PHE A 129 5.17 18.73 12.81
C PHE A 129 5.60 20.09 13.38
N CYS A 130 4.89 20.57 14.41
CA CYS A 130 5.22 21.86 15.02
C CYS A 130 6.60 21.86 15.64
N ASN A 131 7.01 20.78 16.27
CA ASN A 131 8.32 20.67 16.89
C ASN A 131 9.42 20.58 15.84
N THR A 132 9.19 19.87 14.76
CA THR A 132 10.21 19.61 13.73
C THR A 132 10.36 20.79 12.78
N HIS A 133 9.25 21.45 12.42
CA HIS A 133 9.24 22.47 11.39
C HIS A 133 9.08 23.88 11.92
N GLY A 134 9.11 24.04 13.24
CA GLY A 134 8.99 25.34 13.84
C GLY A 134 7.62 25.98 13.67
N CYS A 135 6.57 25.16 13.64
CA CYS A 135 5.20 25.64 13.58
C CYS A 135 4.85 26.32 14.91
N THR A 136 5.30 27.54 15.02
CA THR A 136 5.11 28.34 16.24
C THR A 136 3.94 29.28 16.04
N ASN A 137 3.72 30.14 17.00
CA ASN A 137 2.72 31.21 16.90
C ASN A 137 3.19 32.38 16.06
N ASP A 138 4.08 32.13 15.10
CA ASP A 138 4.51 33.15 14.16
C ASP A 138 3.31 33.66 13.38
N ALA A 139 3.03 34.92 13.47
CA ALA A 139 1.90 35.55 12.80
C ALA A 139 2.00 35.46 11.28
N ASN A 140 3.18 35.26 10.75
CA ASN A 140 3.40 35.13 9.31
C ASN A 140 3.26 33.69 8.83
N PHE A 141 3.19 32.74 9.72
CA PHE A 141 3.03 31.35 9.34
C PHE A 141 1.55 31.03 9.15
N LYS A 142 1.24 30.55 7.95
CA LYS A 142 -0.11 30.09 7.66
C LYS A 142 -0.04 28.64 7.25
N PRO A 143 -0.36 27.71 8.16
CA PRO A 143 -0.32 26.30 7.78
C PRO A 143 -1.37 26.02 6.72
N LEU A 144 -1.03 25.13 5.80
CA LEU A 144 -2.00 24.63 4.85
C LEU A 144 -3.03 23.77 5.58
N PRO A 145 -4.22 23.62 5.03
CA PRO A 145 -5.23 22.77 5.64
C PRO A 145 -4.67 21.38 5.92
N GLY A 146 -4.80 20.94 7.16
CA GLY A 146 -4.32 19.64 7.60
C GLY A 146 -2.87 19.59 8.04
N GLU A 147 -2.08 20.65 7.87
CA GLU A 147 -0.67 20.65 8.25
C GLU A 147 -0.44 20.93 9.71
N CYS A 148 -1.13 21.88 10.27
CA CYS A 148 -0.95 22.23 11.67
C CYS A 148 -2.29 22.52 12.32
N CYS A 149 -2.84 21.52 12.94
CA CYS A 149 -4.17 21.64 13.54
C CYS A 149 -4.21 22.56 14.75
N LYS A 150 -3.08 22.80 15.39
CA LYS A 150 -3.03 23.68 16.56
C LYS A 150 -3.29 25.14 16.22
N ASN A 151 -2.97 25.53 15.00
CA ASN A 151 -3.09 26.91 14.56
C ASN A 151 -4.27 27.13 13.63
N THR A 152 -5.13 26.16 13.49
CA THR A 152 -6.29 26.23 12.61
C THR A 152 -7.60 26.50 13.35
N ASN A 153 -7.51 26.95 14.53
CA ASN A 153 -8.70 27.29 15.34
C ASN A 153 -9.26 28.66 14.97
#